data_2dee0e002ab115b79ce39c03f2df8f60
#
_entry.id   2dee0e002ab115b79ce39c03f2df8f60
#
_cell.length_a   1.000
_cell.length_b   1.000
_cell.length_c   1.000
_cell.angle_alpha   90.00
_cell.angle_beta   90.00
_cell.angle_gamma   90.00
#
_symmetry.space_group_name_H-M   'P 1'
#
loop_
_entity.id
_entity.type
_entity.pdbx_description
1 polymer ?
#
loop_
_entity_poly.entity_id
_entity_poly.type
_entity_poly.pdbx_seq_one_letter_code
_entity_poly.pdbx_strand_id
1 'polypeptide(L)'
;VAVDTLGRDGGYLNNPLVRIALPEGLQQAAQLMRTLGQGARVDALETAMNRAAEQAVPQAKSLLVGAVKSMSVKDALQVLQGGETAATEFFRERTRTPMGEKFLPIVTAATQKVSLAQKYNAIAGQAQKLGLLGEQHASIERYVTERALDGVYTMIAEEEKKIRQDPIGTGSRILRSVFGALK
;
A
#
# COMPACT_ATOMS: atom_id res chain seq x y z
N VAL A 1 -12.67 3.07 -6.02
CA VAL A 1 -11.82 2.42 -7.03
C VAL A 1 -10.48 2.01 -6.41
N ALA A 2 -9.55 2.94 -6.06
CA ALA A 2 -8.22 2.59 -5.55
C ALA A 2 -8.27 1.59 -4.38
N VAL A 3 -9.03 1.89 -3.31
CA VAL A 3 -9.17 1.02 -2.14
C VAL A 3 -9.78 -0.35 -2.51
N ASP A 4 -10.82 -0.36 -3.34
CA ASP A 4 -11.49 -1.60 -3.74
C ASP A 4 -10.58 -2.47 -4.65
N THR A 5 -9.72 -1.83 -5.45
CA THR A 5 -8.71 -2.53 -6.27
C THR A 5 -7.62 -3.15 -5.40
N LEU A 6 -7.10 -2.40 -4.43
CA LEU A 6 -6.00 -2.84 -3.58
C LEU A 6 -6.44 -3.83 -2.50
N GLY A 7 -7.66 -3.72 -1.98
CA GLY A 7 -8.18 -4.57 -0.91
C GLY A 7 -8.65 -5.95 -1.37
N ARG A 8 -8.66 -6.24 -2.67
CA ARG A 8 -8.98 -7.57 -3.19
C ARG A 8 -7.75 -8.47 -3.21
N ASP A 9 -7.98 -9.75 -3.36
CA ASP A 9 -6.93 -10.76 -3.52
C ASP A 9 -6.04 -10.44 -4.74
N GLY A 10 -4.73 -10.33 -4.53
CA GLY A 10 -3.77 -9.91 -5.55
C GLY A 10 -3.72 -8.41 -5.84
N GLY A 11 -4.44 -7.58 -5.07
CA GLY A 11 -4.46 -6.13 -5.26
C GLY A 11 -3.10 -5.47 -5.11
N TYR A 12 -2.26 -5.98 -4.21
CA TYR A 12 -0.83 -5.62 -4.10
C TYR A 12 0.06 -6.64 -4.79
N LEU A 13 -0.11 -7.93 -4.50
CA LEU A 13 0.80 -8.98 -4.95
C LEU A 13 0.96 -9.03 -6.48
N ASN A 14 -0.14 -8.86 -7.20
CA ASN A 14 -0.18 -8.96 -8.66
C ASN A 14 -0.16 -7.59 -9.36
N ASN A 15 0.02 -6.50 -8.61
CA ASN A 15 0.06 -5.16 -9.15
C ASN A 15 1.50 -4.60 -9.12
N PRO A 16 2.18 -4.49 -10.26
CA PRO A 16 3.58 -4.06 -10.32
C PRO A 16 3.83 -2.64 -9.79
N LEU A 17 2.79 -1.76 -9.78
CA LEU A 17 2.93 -0.38 -9.29
C LEU A 17 3.04 -0.28 -7.77
N VAL A 18 2.50 -1.26 -7.05
CA VAL A 18 2.36 -1.19 -5.59
C VAL A 18 2.81 -2.45 -4.86
N ARG A 19 3.24 -3.48 -5.59
CA ARG A 19 3.76 -4.72 -5.01
C ARG A 19 4.86 -4.42 -4.00
N ILE A 20 4.69 -4.94 -2.81
CA ILE A 20 5.65 -4.78 -1.71
C ILE A 20 6.77 -5.80 -1.91
N ALA A 21 7.93 -5.31 -2.30
CA ALA A 21 9.16 -6.09 -2.36
C ALA A 21 9.84 -6.13 -0.98
N LEU A 22 10.82 -7.00 -0.82
CA LEU A 22 11.66 -7.00 0.38
C LEU A 22 12.39 -5.67 0.55
N PRO A 23 12.66 -5.25 1.80
CA PRO A 23 13.54 -4.11 2.07
C PRO A 23 14.86 -4.23 1.32
N GLU A 24 15.41 -3.10 0.88
CA GLU A 24 16.61 -3.05 0.03
C GLU A 24 17.79 -3.85 0.61
N GLY A 25 18.04 -3.71 1.92
CA GLY A 25 19.09 -4.47 2.62
C GLY A 25 18.89 -6.00 2.59
N LEU A 26 17.71 -6.52 2.28
CA LEU A 26 17.42 -7.95 2.17
C LEU A 26 17.39 -8.46 0.74
N GLN A 27 17.36 -7.60 -0.26
CA GLN A 27 17.24 -8.01 -1.67
C GLN A 27 18.42 -8.84 -2.14
N GLN A 28 19.64 -8.48 -1.75
CA GLN A 28 20.85 -9.24 -2.10
C GLN A 28 20.84 -10.63 -1.47
N ALA A 29 20.49 -10.73 -0.19
CA ALA A 29 20.36 -12.01 0.50
C ALA A 29 19.25 -12.87 -0.13
N ALA A 30 18.13 -12.27 -0.48
CA ALA A 30 17.03 -12.95 -1.17
C ALA A 30 17.47 -13.50 -2.55
N GLN A 31 18.24 -12.71 -3.30
CA GLN A 31 18.76 -13.15 -4.59
C GLN A 31 19.72 -14.33 -4.43
N LEU A 32 20.62 -14.30 -3.44
CA LEU A 32 21.49 -15.42 -3.13
C LEU A 32 20.69 -16.67 -2.71
N MET A 33 19.64 -16.50 -1.88
CA MET A 33 18.75 -17.60 -1.51
C MET A 33 18.06 -18.22 -2.73
N ARG A 34 17.62 -17.40 -3.71
CA ARG A 34 17.03 -17.89 -4.96
C ARG A 34 18.03 -18.73 -5.76
N THR A 35 19.29 -18.31 -5.88
CA THR A 35 20.32 -19.07 -6.59
C THR A 35 20.68 -20.39 -5.88
N LEU A 36 20.54 -20.45 -4.56
CA LEU A 36 20.75 -21.66 -3.75
C LEU A 36 19.51 -22.57 -3.66
N GLY A 37 18.49 -22.35 -4.50
CA GLY A 37 17.27 -23.17 -4.51
C GLY A 37 16.29 -22.91 -3.35
N GLN A 38 16.48 -21.84 -2.56
CA GLN A 38 15.60 -21.47 -1.45
C GLN A 38 14.62 -20.33 -1.81
N GLY A 39 14.40 -20.10 -3.10
CA GLY A 39 13.52 -19.04 -3.61
C GLY A 39 12.10 -19.10 -3.05
N ALA A 40 11.56 -20.31 -2.85
CA ALA A 40 10.22 -20.49 -2.28
C ALA A 40 10.01 -19.81 -0.89
N ARG A 41 11.08 -19.69 -0.07
CA ARG A 41 11.02 -18.98 1.21
C ARG A 41 10.89 -17.47 1.03
N VAL A 42 11.61 -16.93 0.05
CA VAL A 42 11.56 -15.51 -0.32
C VAL A 42 10.17 -15.18 -0.87
N ASP A 43 9.65 -16.00 -1.77
CA ASP A 43 8.33 -15.80 -2.38
C ASP A 43 7.20 -15.91 -1.34
N ALA A 44 7.33 -16.82 -0.38
CA ALA A 44 6.38 -16.94 0.73
C ALA A 44 6.40 -15.70 1.64
N LEU A 45 7.56 -15.08 1.87
CA LEU A 45 7.67 -13.84 2.63
C LEU A 45 7.04 -12.67 1.87
N GLU A 46 7.39 -12.46 0.60
CA GLU A 46 6.80 -11.40 -0.22
C GLU A 46 5.29 -11.56 -0.36
N THR A 47 4.80 -12.78 -0.56
CA THR A 47 3.37 -13.07 -0.61
C THR A 47 2.69 -12.66 0.69
N ALA A 48 3.23 -13.05 1.84
CA ALA A 48 2.65 -12.76 3.14
C ALA A 48 2.61 -11.25 3.44
N MET A 49 3.65 -10.50 3.04
CA MET A 49 3.69 -9.03 3.17
C MET A 49 2.58 -8.36 2.35
N ASN A 50 2.42 -8.76 1.10
CA ASN A 50 1.41 -8.20 0.20
C ASN A 50 -0.01 -8.55 0.66
N ARG A 51 -0.25 -9.78 1.12
CA ARG A 51 -1.55 -10.20 1.69
C ARG A 51 -1.91 -9.43 2.96
N ALA A 52 -0.94 -9.12 3.82
CA ALA A 52 -1.17 -8.30 4.99
C ALA A 52 -1.60 -6.87 4.61
N ALA A 53 -0.98 -6.28 3.59
CA ALA A 53 -1.38 -4.98 3.04
C ALA A 53 -2.80 -5.01 2.47
N GLU A 54 -3.14 -6.01 1.66
CA GLU A 54 -4.47 -6.21 1.08
C GLU A 54 -5.57 -6.28 2.15
N GLN A 55 -5.29 -6.92 3.29
CA GLN A 55 -6.23 -7.01 4.41
C GLN A 55 -6.42 -5.69 5.16
N ALA A 56 -5.39 -4.84 5.22
CA ALA A 56 -5.45 -3.56 5.93
C ALA A 56 -6.16 -2.46 5.12
N VAL A 57 -5.99 -2.44 3.81
CA VAL A 57 -6.45 -1.36 2.91
C VAL A 57 -7.94 -1.03 2.99
N PRO A 58 -8.89 -1.95 3.21
CA PRO A 58 -10.30 -1.59 3.35
C PRO A 58 -10.58 -0.53 4.42
N GLN A 59 -9.73 -0.43 5.45
CA GLN A 59 -9.84 0.60 6.49
C GLN A 59 -9.61 2.03 5.98
N ALA A 60 -8.91 2.19 4.86
CA ALA A 60 -8.66 3.49 4.24
C ALA A 60 -9.97 4.18 3.80
N LYS A 61 -10.98 3.40 3.40
CA LYS A 61 -12.20 3.92 2.80
C LYS A 61 -12.91 4.94 3.68
N SER A 62 -13.10 4.63 4.97
CA SER A 62 -13.77 5.52 5.91
C SER A 62 -12.99 6.82 6.15
N LEU A 63 -11.67 6.76 6.21
CA LEU A 63 -10.81 7.92 6.41
C LEU A 63 -10.78 8.83 5.18
N LEU A 64 -10.66 8.26 3.99
CA LEU A 64 -10.70 9.02 2.74
C LEU A 64 -12.06 9.70 2.54
N VAL A 65 -13.17 9.01 2.79
CA VAL A 65 -14.52 9.59 2.75
C VAL A 65 -14.66 10.70 3.79
N GLY A 66 -14.14 10.51 5.01
CA GLY A 66 -14.10 11.54 6.05
C GLY A 66 -13.34 12.78 5.61
N ALA A 67 -12.17 12.62 4.99
CA ALA A 67 -11.37 13.73 4.46
C ALA A 67 -12.13 14.51 3.37
N VAL A 68 -12.85 13.83 2.47
CA VAL A 68 -13.70 14.51 1.47
C VAL A 68 -14.82 15.30 2.14
N LYS A 69 -15.51 14.70 3.12
CA LYS A 69 -16.62 15.38 3.82
C LYS A 69 -16.18 16.60 4.63
N SER A 70 -14.94 16.62 5.11
CA SER A 70 -14.35 17.73 5.87
C SER A 70 -13.65 18.77 4.99
N MET A 71 -13.64 18.57 3.66
CA MET A 71 -13.01 19.47 2.71
C MET A 71 -13.72 20.83 2.69
N SER A 72 -12.96 21.90 2.92
CA SER A 72 -13.49 23.26 2.78
C SER A 72 -13.54 23.67 1.30
N VAL A 73 -14.29 24.75 0.99
CA VAL A 73 -14.32 25.34 -0.34
C VAL A 73 -12.90 25.77 -0.78
N LYS A 74 -12.11 26.27 0.16
CA LYS A 74 -10.70 26.65 -0.11
C LYS A 74 -9.86 25.44 -0.48
N ASP A 75 -9.98 24.33 0.25
CA ASP A 75 -9.28 23.08 -0.07
C ASP A 75 -9.67 22.56 -1.47
N ALA A 76 -10.96 22.59 -1.79
CA ALA A 76 -11.47 22.16 -3.08
C ALA A 76 -10.91 23.02 -4.23
N LEU A 77 -10.81 24.33 -4.07
CA LEU A 77 -10.19 25.22 -5.04
C LEU A 77 -8.70 24.94 -5.19
N GLN A 78 -7.98 24.73 -4.10
CA GLN A 78 -6.56 24.36 -4.14
C GLN A 78 -6.32 23.04 -4.87
N VAL A 79 -7.17 22.03 -4.66
CA VAL A 79 -7.09 20.77 -5.38
C VAL A 79 -7.40 20.95 -6.87
N LEU A 80 -8.41 21.75 -7.23
CA LEU A 80 -8.78 21.98 -8.63
C LEU A 80 -7.71 22.76 -9.40
N GLN A 81 -7.12 23.78 -8.76
CA GLN A 81 -6.09 24.65 -9.37
C GLN A 81 -4.68 24.11 -9.23
N GLY A 82 -4.49 23.07 -8.42
CA GLY A 82 -3.19 22.47 -8.15
C GLY A 82 -2.68 21.57 -9.27
N GLY A 83 -1.45 21.06 -9.08
CA GLY A 83 -0.78 20.15 -10.01
C GLY A 83 -1.46 18.78 -10.15
N GLU A 84 -0.81 17.89 -10.89
CA GLU A 84 -1.35 16.56 -11.24
C GLU A 84 -1.66 15.66 -10.04
N THR A 85 -1.09 15.93 -8.86
CA THR A 85 -1.23 15.13 -7.62
C THR A 85 -1.83 15.92 -6.45
N ALA A 86 -2.45 17.08 -6.71
CA ALA A 86 -2.94 17.97 -5.65
C ALA A 86 -4.00 17.32 -4.76
N ALA A 87 -4.91 16.51 -5.33
CA ALA A 87 -5.88 15.75 -4.56
C ALA A 87 -5.19 14.64 -3.74
N THR A 88 -4.22 13.96 -4.33
CA THR A 88 -3.44 12.91 -3.66
C THR A 88 -2.68 13.47 -2.46
N GLU A 89 -2.02 14.61 -2.60
CA GLU A 89 -1.31 15.25 -1.48
C GLU A 89 -2.27 15.71 -0.40
N PHE A 90 -3.42 16.31 -0.76
CA PHE A 90 -4.46 16.65 0.20
C PHE A 90 -4.90 15.44 1.04
N PHE A 91 -5.14 14.29 0.41
CA PHE A 91 -5.47 13.06 1.12
C PHE A 91 -4.32 12.57 1.98
N ARG A 92 -3.09 12.58 1.47
CA ARG A 92 -1.90 12.13 2.17
C ARG A 92 -1.71 12.91 3.48
N GLU A 93 -1.74 14.24 3.42
CA GLU A 93 -1.57 15.10 4.58
C GLU A 93 -2.61 14.84 5.68
N ARG A 94 -3.84 14.59 5.30
CA ARG A 94 -4.95 14.44 6.24
C ARG A 94 -5.17 13.02 6.75
N THR A 95 -4.75 12.02 6.01
CA THR A 95 -5.14 10.64 6.31
C THR A 95 -3.97 9.68 6.56
N ARG A 96 -2.71 10.04 6.23
CA ARG A 96 -1.58 9.12 6.39
C ARG A 96 -1.39 8.64 7.83
N THR A 97 -1.36 9.55 8.80
CA THR A 97 -1.19 9.19 10.20
C THR A 97 -2.34 8.34 10.73
N PRO A 98 -3.62 8.77 10.67
CA PRO A 98 -4.71 7.95 11.18
C PRO A 98 -4.90 6.65 10.39
N MET A 99 -4.49 6.60 9.14
CA MET A 99 -4.52 5.38 8.33
C MET A 99 -3.44 4.40 8.81
N GLY A 100 -2.22 4.88 9.11
CA GLY A 100 -1.14 4.08 9.68
C GLY A 100 -1.53 3.45 11.03
N GLU A 101 -2.17 4.21 11.90
CA GLU A 101 -2.69 3.74 13.18
C GLU A 101 -3.72 2.61 13.02
N LYS A 102 -4.55 2.67 11.98
CA LYS A 102 -5.53 1.61 11.68
C LYS A 102 -4.93 0.41 10.96
N PHE A 103 -3.95 0.61 10.10
CA PHE A 103 -3.33 -0.46 9.32
C PHE A 103 -2.42 -1.32 10.18
N LEU A 104 -1.60 -0.71 11.04
CA LEU A 104 -0.59 -1.41 11.83
C LEU A 104 -1.13 -2.61 12.62
N PRO A 105 -2.23 -2.52 13.39
CA PRO A 105 -2.74 -3.67 14.12
C PRO A 105 -3.25 -4.79 13.20
N ILE A 106 -3.80 -4.46 12.03
CA ILE A 106 -4.29 -5.44 11.06
C ILE A 106 -3.11 -6.14 10.39
N VAL A 107 -2.11 -5.37 9.96
CA VAL A 107 -0.86 -5.92 9.42
C VAL A 107 -0.20 -6.82 10.45
N THR A 108 -0.09 -6.38 11.72
CA THR A 108 0.48 -7.17 12.81
C THR A 108 -0.26 -8.49 12.99
N ALA A 109 -1.60 -8.47 13.04
CA ALA A 109 -2.40 -9.69 13.18
C ALA A 109 -2.26 -10.63 11.97
N ALA A 110 -2.22 -10.07 10.75
CA ALA A 110 -2.04 -10.85 9.54
C ALA A 110 -0.64 -11.50 9.47
N THR A 111 0.40 -10.76 9.86
CA THR A 111 1.79 -11.21 9.86
C THR A 111 2.06 -12.28 10.92
N GLN A 112 1.43 -12.16 12.09
CA GLN A 112 1.51 -13.17 13.14
C GLN A 112 0.94 -14.52 12.70
N LYS A 113 -0.22 -14.53 12.02
CA LYS A 113 -0.88 -15.78 11.54
C LYS A 113 0.00 -16.61 10.61
N VAL A 114 0.86 -15.96 9.82
CA VAL A 114 1.73 -16.61 8.84
C VAL A 114 3.19 -16.71 9.29
N SER A 115 3.45 -16.44 10.56
CA SER A 115 4.80 -16.44 11.14
C SER A 115 5.78 -15.56 10.34
N LEU A 116 5.32 -14.39 9.91
CA LEU A 116 6.08 -13.50 9.04
C LEU A 116 7.38 -13.04 9.68
N ALA A 117 7.35 -12.72 10.98
CA ALA A 117 8.55 -12.33 11.72
C ALA A 117 9.62 -13.43 11.69
N GLN A 118 9.22 -14.70 11.81
CA GLN A 118 10.16 -15.83 11.73
C GLN A 118 10.74 -15.96 10.31
N LYS A 119 9.92 -15.84 9.28
CA LYS A 119 10.34 -15.87 7.89
C LYS A 119 11.29 -14.72 7.56
N TYR A 120 10.96 -13.51 8.04
CA TYR A 120 11.79 -12.33 7.90
C TYR A 120 13.14 -12.51 8.60
N ASN A 121 13.14 -12.94 9.87
CA ASN A 121 14.35 -13.14 10.65
C ASN A 121 15.27 -14.21 10.06
N ALA A 122 14.73 -15.24 9.41
CA ALA A 122 15.52 -16.25 8.71
C ALA A 122 16.31 -15.65 7.54
N ILE A 123 15.71 -14.72 6.80
CA ILE A 123 16.38 -14.01 5.68
C ILE A 123 17.30 -12.91 6.21
N ALA A 124 16.84 -12.14 7.18
CA ALA A 124 17.61 -11.06 7.82
C ALA A 124 18.88 -11.60 8.51
N GLY A 125 18.78 -12.75 9.20
CA GLY A 125 19.92 -13.40 9.82
C GLY A 125 20.99 -13.85 8.81
N GLN A 126 20.62 -14.26 7.62
CA GLN A 126 21.57 -14.55 6.55
C GLN A 126 22.21 -13.27 5.99
N ALA A 127 21.40 -12.23 5.76
CA ALA A 127 21.90 -10.93 5.31
C ALA A 127 22.87 -10.30 6.32
N GLN A 128 22.60 -10.44 7.62
CA GLN A 128 23.47 -9.96 8.68
C GLN A 128 24.82 -10.70 8.69
N LYS A 129 24.81 -12.03 8.52
CA LYS A 129 26.05 -12.84 8.42
C LYS A 129 26.90 -12.44 7.21
N LEU A 130 26.28 -11.90 6.19
CA LEU A 130 26.96 -11.41 4.97
C LEU A 130 27.36 -9.94 5.06
N GLY A 131 27.11 -9.26 6.20
CA GLY A 131 27.40 -7.84 6.39
C GLY A 131 26.52 -6.89 5.58
N LEU A 132 25.37 -7.36 5.09
CA LEU A 132 24.48 -6.62 4.19
C LEU A 132 23.40 -5.81 4.93
N LEU A 133 23.30 -5.96 6.27
CA LEU A 133 22.31 -5.25 7.09
C LEU A 133 23.00 -4.35 8.12
N GLY A 134 22.63 -3.07 8.14
CA GLY A 134 22.94 -2.15 9.23
C GLY A 134 22.02 -2.35 10.44
N GLU A 135 22.35 -1.71 11.58
CA GLU A 135 21.69 -1.93 12.88
C GLU A 135 20.23 -1.41 13.01
N GLN A 136 19.68 -0.72 12.01
CA GLN A 136 18.35 -0.09 12.12
C GLN A 136 17.34 -0.78 11.17
N HIS A 137 16.65 -1.79 11.69
CA HIS A 137 15.49 -2.33 10.98
C HIS A 137 14.21 -1.93 11.71
N ALA A 138 13.38 -1.11 11.05
CA ALA A 138 11.97 -1.00 11.40
C ALA A 138 11.38 -2.42 11.40
N SER A 139 10.48 -2.72 12.34
CA SER A 139 9.82 -4.03 12.34
C SER A 139 9.18 -4.28 10.97
N ILE A 140 9.12 -5.53 10.56
CA ILE A 140 8.52 -5.92 9.27
C ILE A 140 7.08 -5.41 9.17
N GLU A 141 6.36 -5.36 10.29
CA GLU A 141 5.00 -4.86 10.37
C GLU A 141 4.93 -3.37 10.02
N ARG A 142 5.85 -2.57 10.54
CA ARG A 142 5.95 -1.15 10.19
C ARG A 142 6.34 -0.96 8.73
N TYR A 143 7.30 -1.71 8.24
CA TYR A 143 7.69 -1.66 6.83
C TYR A 143 6.50 -1.97 5.91
N VAL A 144 5.78 -3.05 6.17
CA VAL A 144 4.60 -3.43 5.37
C VAL A 144 3.51 -2.35 5.48
N THR A 145 3.28 -1.79 6.68
CA THR A 145 2.32 -0.71 6.88
C THR A 145 2.66 0.51 6.05
N GLU A 146 3.92 0.98 6.09
CA GLU A 146 4.36 2.14 5.31
C GLU A 146 4.25 1.89 3.80
N ARG A 147 4.66 0.71 3.33
CA ARG A 147 4.52 0.34 1.91
C ARG A 147 3.05 0.23 1.49
N ALA A 148 2.18 -0.28 2.38
CA ALA A 148 0.74 -0.33 2.12
C ALA A 148 0.14 1.08 1.97
N LEU A 149 0.52 2.02 2.83
CA LEU A 149 0.10 3.42 2.72
C LEU A 149 0.60 4.06 1.43
N ASP A 150 1.88 3.87 1.09
CA ASP A 150 2.44 4.38 -0.16
C ASP A 150 1.67 3.85 -1.37
N GLY A 151 1.32 2.56 -1.38
CA GLY A 151 0.52 1.94 -2.43
C GLY A 151 -0.87 2.55 -2.56
N VAL A 152 -1.55 2.87 -1.45
CA VAL A 152 -2.84 3.57 -1.48
C VAL A 152 -2.72 4.91 -2.18
N TYR A 153 -1.73 5.74 -1.81
CA TYR A 153 -1.55 7.07 -2.42
C TYR A 153 -1.05 6.98 -3.87
N THR A 154 -0.24 5.99 -4.21
CA THR A 154 0.13 5.73 -5.62
C THR A 154 -1.11 5.45 -6.46
N MET A 155 -2.01 4.59 -6.00
CA MET A 155 -3.24 4.29 -6.74
C MET A 155 -4.22 5.47 -6.77
N ILE A 156 -4.26 6.32 -5.74
CA ILE A 156 -5.04 7.56 -5.76
C ILE A 156 -4.47 8.51 -6.80
N ALA A 157 -3.14 8.67 -6.88
CA ALA A 157 -2.48 9.51 -7.88
C ALA A 157 -2.76 9.03 -9.32
N GLU A 158 -2.73 7.73 -9.56
CA GLU A 158 -3.09 7.15 -10.85
C GLU A 158 -4.55 7.43 -11.24
N GLU A 159 -5.48 7.33 -10.27
CA GLU A 159 -6.88 7.68 -10.52
C GLU A 159 -7.06 9.19 -10.72
N GLU A 160 -6.37 10.03 -9.96
CA GLU A 160 -6.38 11.49 -10.14
C GLU A 160 -5.90 11.88 -11.54
N LYS A 161 -4.79 11.30 -11.98
CA LYS A 161 -4.25 11.51 -13.33
C LYS A 161 -5.26 11.18 -14.42
N LYS A 162 -5.93 10.03 -14.31
CA LYS A 162 -6.99 9.63 -15.25
C LYS A 162 -8.15 10.62 -15.27
N ILE A 163 -8.58 11.11 -14.09
CA ILE A 163 -9.67 12.09 -13.97
C ILE A 163 -9.27 13.42 -14.64
N ARG A 164 -8.04 13.89 -14.43
CA ARG A 164 -7.55 15.13 -15.02
C ARG A 164 -7.39 15.04 -16.53
N GLN A 165 -7.00 13.88 -17.07
CA GLN A 165 -6.85 13.65 -18.50
C GLN A 165 -8.20 13.51 -19.22
N ASP A 166 -9.21 12.91 -18.59
CA ASP A 166 -10.56 12.71 -19.14
C ASP A 166 -11.62 12.96 -18.06
N PRO A 167 -11.89 14.24 -17.71
CA PRO A 167 -12.81 14.56 -16.64
C PRO A 167 -14.27 14.19 -16.96
N ILE A 168 -14.67 14.26 -18.23
CA ILE A 168 -16.04 13.95 -18.64
C ILE A 168 -16.27 12.43 -18.68
N GLY A 169 -15.41 11.68 -19.34
CA GLY A 169 -15.51 10.22 -19.45
C GLY A 169 -15.35 9.52 -18.11
N THR A 170 -14.41 10.01 -17.27
CA THR A 170 -14.16 9.44 -15.95
C THR A 170 -15.29 9.78 -14.99
N GLY A 171 -15.79 11.03 -14.98
CA GLY A 171 -16.94 11.45 -14.19
C GLY A 171 -18.18 10.63 -14.50
N SER A 172 -18.48 10.39 -15.77
CA SER A 172 -19.60 9.55 -16.21
C SER A 172 -19.46 8.09 -15.77
N ARG A 173 -18.23 7.53 -15.75
CA ARG A 173 -17.97 6.16 -15.23
C ARG A 173 -18.20 6.06 -13.73
N ILE A 174 -17.70 7.03 -12.96
CA ILE A 174 -17.92 7.11 -11.52
C ILE A 174 -19.41 7.23 -11.19
N LEU A 175 -20.12 8.12 -11.88
CA LEU A 175 -21.57 8.28 -11.71
C LEU A 175 -22.32 6.98 -12.04
N ARG A 176 -21.98 6.29 -13.13
CA ARG A 176 -22.58 4.99 -13.47
C ARG A 176 -22.30 3.91 -12.43
N SER A 177 -21.10 3.87 -11.86
CA SER A 177 -20.77 2.88 -10.82
C SER A 177 -21.50 3.14 -9.51
N VAL A 178 -21.68 4.42 -9.14
CA VAL A 178 -22.41 4.81 -7.92
C VAL A 178 -23.91 4.59 -8.08
N PHE A 179 -24.50 5.08 -9.17
CA PHE A 179 -25.96 4.97 -9.39
C PHE A 179 -26.37 3.58 -9.91
N GLY A 180 -25.48 2.83 -10.55
CA GLY A 180 -25.71 1.44 -10.93
C GLY A 180 -25.77 0.47 -9.75
N ALA A 181 -25.13 0.80 -8.63
CA ALA A 181 -25.16 0.02 -7.40
C ALA A 181 -26.40 0.33 -6.50
N LEU A 182 -27.22 1.29 -6.88
CA LEU A 182 -28.46 1.66 -6.18
C LEU A 182 -29.72 1.00 -6.77
N LYS A 183 -29.56 0.11 -7.72
CA LYS A 183 -30.57 -0.83 -8.22
C LYS A 183 -30.30 -2.20 -7.62
#